data_d397c29304e047a314a1c2956060fe65
#
_entry.id   d397c29304e047a314a1c2956060fe65
#
_cell.length_a   1.000
_cell.length_b   1.000
_cell.length_c   1.000
_cell.angle_alpha   90.00
_cell.angle_beta   90.00
_cell.angle_gamma   90.00
#
_symmetry.space_group_name_H-M   'P 1'
#
loop_
_entity.id
_entity.type
_entity.pdbx_description
1 polymer ?
#
loop_
_entity_poly.entity_id
_entity_poly.type
_entity_poly.pdbx_seq_one_letter_code
_entity_poly.pdbx_strand_id
1 'polypeptide(L)' 'QQLAAWHARALIRDGSWYGLSKVIDAMPAELKREEVWTYWRGRALASRGLKTDAQTAFTSIAHRTTFYGKLAADELRFF' A
#
# COMPACT_ATOMS: atom_id res chain seq x y z
N GLN A 1 -12.05 12.56 -3.03
CA GLN A 1 -10.69 12.11 -2.70
C GLN A 1 -10.53 11.83 -1.22
N GLN A 2 -11.05 12.73 -0.40
CA GLN A 2 -11.00 12.52 1.04
C GLN A 2 -11.81 11.33 1.47
N LEU A 3 -12.91 11.06 0.77
CA LEU A 3 -13.72 9.90 1.05
C LEU A 3 -12.95 8.61 0.77
N ALA A 4 -12.16 8.57 -0.30
CA ALA A 4 -11.37 7.39 -0.61
C ALA A 4 -10.34 7.13 0.48
N ALA A 5 -9.64 8.18 0.94
CA ALA A 5 -8.66 8.04 2.01
C ALA A 5 -9.32 7.60 3.32
N TRP A 6 -10.48 8.16 3.63
CA TRP A 6 -11.24 7.77 4.81
C TRP A 6 -11.64 6.30 4.76
N HIS A 7 -12.17 5.88 3.61
CA HIS A 7 -12.60 4.51 3.42
C HIS A 7 -11.41 3.55 3.53
N ALA A 8 -10.29 3.92 2.92
CA ALA A 8 -9.08 3.11 3.00
C ALA A 8 -8.61 2.94 4.44
N ARG A 9 -8.61 4.02 5.22
CA ARG A 9 -8.18 3.96 6.62
C ARG A 9 -9.07 3.05 7.44
N ALA A 10 -10.37 3.10 7.20
CA ALA A 10 -11.32 2.23 7.88
C ALA A 10 -11.04 0.76 7.55
N LEU A 11 -10.74 0.47 6.29
CA LEU A 11 -10.43 -0.90 5.86
C LEU A 11 -9.12 -1.40 6.44
N ILE A 12 -8.12 -0.53 6.57
CA ILE A 12 -6.87 -0.87 7.24
C ILE A 12 -7.15 -1.27 8.68
N ARG A 13 -7.91 -0.45 9.37
CA ARG A 13 -8.24 -0.71 10.77
C ARG A 13 -8.98 -2.03 10.95
N ASP A 14 -9.86 -2.36 10.01
CA ASP A 14 -10.66 -3.57 10.07
C ASP A 14 -9.94 -4.80 9.51
N GLY A 15 -8.79 -4.61 8.89
CA GLY A 15 -8.04 -5.69 8.29
C GLY A 15 -8.64 -6.23 7.00
N SER A 16 -9.44 -5.43 6.32
CA SER A 16 -10.10 -5.84 5.07
C SER A 16 -9.18 -5.61 3.88
N TRP A 17 -8.21 -6.48 3.70
CA TRP A 17 -7.16 -6.30 2.70
C TRP A 17 -7.69 -6.28 1.27
N TYR A 18 -8.64 -7.14 0.96
CA TYR A 18 -9.22 -7.16 -0.38
C TYR A 18 -9.96 -5.86 -0.69
N GLY A 19 -10.79 -5.40 0.25
CA GLY A 19 -11.50 -4.13 0.11
C GLY A 19 -10.54 -2.96 -0.01
N LEU A 20 -9.47 -2.96 0.80
CA LEU A 20 -8.45 -1.92 0.75
C LEU A 20 -7.80 -1.86 -0.63
N SER A 21 -7.44 -3.00 -1.18
CA SER A 21 -6.83 -3.05 -2.50
C SER A 21 -7.74 -2.43 -3.55
N LYS A 22 -9.03 -2.73 -3.50
CA LYS A 22 -9.99 -2.18 -4.46
C LYS A 22 -10.14 -0.67 -4.31
N VAL A 23 -10.19 -0.18 -3.07
CA VAL A 23 -10.32 1.26 -2.83
C VAL A 23 -9.09 2.00 -3.33
N ILE A 24 -7.90 1.47 -3.07
CA ILE A 24 -6.68 2.11 -3.53
C ILE A 24 -6.60 2.10 -5.06
N ASP A 25 -6.97 0.99 -5.69
CA ASP A 25 -6.94 0.90 -7.16
C ASP A 25 -7.91 1.89 -7.80
N ALA A 26 -8.98 2.25 -7.11
CA ALA A 26 -9.95 3.22 -7.61
C ALA A 26 -9.56 4.67 -7.32
N MET A 27 -8.49 4.91 -6.57
CA MET A 27 -8.06 6.27 -6.27
C MET A 27 -7.57 6.98 -7.52
N PRO A 28 -7.69 8.33 -7.57
CA PRO A 28 -7.06 9.09 -8.64
C PRO A 28 -5.56 8.82 -8.70
N ALA A 29 -4.99 8.87 -9.90
CA ALA A 29 -3.57 8.53 -10.10
C ALA A 29 -2.65 9.35 -9.20
N GLU A 30 -2.95 10.62 -8.98
CA GLU A 30 -2.13 11.48 -8.13
C GLU A 30 -2.11 10.99 -6.69
N LEU A 31 -3.26 10.56 -6.20
CA LEU A 31 -3.36 10.05 -4.83
C LEU A 31 -2.67 8.69 -4.70
N LYS A 32 -2.84 7.83 -5.68
CA LYS A 32 -2.23 6.49 -5.66
C LYS A 32 -0.71 6.53 -5.60
N ARG A 33 -0.11 7.60 -6.12
CA ARG A 33 1.36 7.72 -6.14
C ARG A 33 1.94 8.14 -4.81
N GLU A 34 1.12 8.57 -3.86
CA GLU A 34 1.61 8.91 -2.54
C GLU A 34 2.16 7.68 -1.85
N GLU A 35 3.27 7.86 -1.14
CA GLU A 35 3.96 6.74 -0.50
C GLU A 35 3.07 5.96 0.45
N VAL A 36 2.21 6.66 1.17
CA VAL A 36 1.31 6.02 2.13
C VAL A 36 0.43 4.98 1.43
N TRP A 37 -0.13 5.31 0.26
CA TRP A 37 -1.02 4.38 -0.44
C TRP A 37 -0.24 3.32 -1.20
N THR A 38 0.96 3.63 -1.68
CA THR A 38 1.83 2.64 -2.28
C THR A 38 2.20 1.58 -1.25
N TYR A 39 2.55 2.00 -0.04
CA TYR A 39 2.88 1.07 1.03
C TYR A 39 1.70 0.16 1.38
N TRP A 40 0.53 0.75 1.62
CA TRP A 40 -0.64 -0.03 2.01
C TRP A 40 -1.13 -0.93 0.88
N ARG A 41 -0.97 -0.49 -0.36
CA ARG A 41 -1.28 -1.35 -1.50
C ARG A 41 -0.36 -2.57 -1.50
N GLY A 42 0.92 -2.37 -1.23
CA GLY A 42 1.86 -3.48 -1.12
C GLY A 42 1.46 -4.45 -0.01
N ARG A 43 1.04 -3.93 1.14
CA ARG A 43 0.57 -4.76 2.25
C ARG A 43 -0.66 -5.58 1.85
N ALA A 44 -1.59 -4.95 1.14
CA ALA A 44 -2.79 -5.64 0.69
C ALA A 44 -2.47 -6.73 -0.33
N LEU A 45 -1.57 -6.44 -1.25
CA LEU A 45 -1.15 -7.43 -2.26
C LEU A 45 -0.46 -8.63 -1.60
N ALA A 46 0.44 -8.38 -0.65
CA ALA A 46 1.13 -9.44 0.05
C ALA A 46 0.15 -10.32 0.82
N SER A 47 -0.84 -9.70 1.43
CA SER A 47 -1.87 -10.41 2.19
C SER A 47 -2.71 -11.34 1.32
N ARG A 48 -2.82 -10.99 0.04
CA ARG A 48 -3.56 -11.81 -0.93
C ARG A 48 -2.68 -12.85 -1.62
N GLY A 49 -1.42 -12.95 -1.23
CA GLY A 49 -0.50 -13.91 -1.82
C GLY A 49 0.14 -13.45 -3.12
N LEU A 50 -0.06 -12.19 -3.51
CA LEU A 50 0.50 -11.63 -4.74
C LEU A 50 1.88 -11.03 -4.43
N LYS A 51 2.83 -11.90 -4.11
CA LYS A 51 4.12 -11.47 -3.58
C LYS A 51 4.93 -10.64 -4.57
N THR A 52 4.93 -11.01 -5.84
CA THR A 52 5.69 -10.28 -6.86
C THR A 52 5.17 -8.85 -6.99
N ASP A 53 3.84 -8.70 -7.04
CA ASP A 53 3.25 -7.37 -7.14
C ASP A 53 3.52 -6.56 -5.89
N ALA A 54 3.46 -7.18 -4.72
CA ALA A 54 3.77 -6.51 -3.46
C ALA A 54 5.22 -6.04 -3.43
N GLN A 55 6.15 -6.89 -3.87
CA GLN A 55 7.55 -6.54 -3.96
C GLN A 55 7.78 -5.33 -4.85
N THR A 56 7.11 -5.29 -6.00
CA THR A 56 7.21 -4.16 -6.92
C THR A 56 6.75 -2.88 -6.25
N ALA A 57 5.61 -2.93 -5.53
CA ALA A 57 5.10 -1.75 -4.84
C ALA A 57 6.08 -1.26 -3.78
N PHE A 58 6.59 -2.16 -2.94
CA PHE A 58 7.53 -1.76 -1.89
C PHE A 58 8.85 -1.24 -2.46
N THR A 59 9.35 -1.89 -3.51
CA THR A 59 10.62 -1.48 -4.12
C THR A 59 10.55 -0.07 -4.67
N SER A 60 9.39 0.34 -5.17
CA SER A 60 9.23 1.67 -5.77
C SER A 60 9.45 2.80 -4.76
N ILE A 61 9.30 2.55 -3.46
CA ILE A 61 9.46 3.57 -2.44
C ILE A 61 10.55 3.24 -1.40
N ALA A 62 11.09 2.03 -1.43
CA ALA A 62 12.01 1.57 -0.39
C ALA A 62 13.32 2.35 -0.35
N HIS A 63 13.70 3.00 -1.45
CA HIS A 63 14.94 3.79 -1.50
C HIS A 63 14.80 5.14 -0.82
N ARG A 64 13.60 5.53 -0.45
CA ARG A 64 13.37 6.84 0.15
C ARG A 64 13.65 6.78 1.66
N THR A 65 14.08 7.92 2.19
CA THR A 65 14.39 8.02 3.62
C THR A 65 13.21 8.55 4.42
N THR A 66 12.01 8.32 3.92
CA THR A 66 10.77 8.72 4.56
C THR A 66 10.27 7.59 5.44
N PHE A 67 9.24 7.90 6.26
CA PHE A 67 8.63 6.90 7.13
C PHE A 67 8.16 5.68 6.35
N TYR A 68 7.38 5.90 5.29
CA TYR A 68 6.85 4.77 4.52
C TYR A 68 7.91 4.11 3.65
N GLY A 69 8.93 4.87 3.23
CA GLY A 69 10.06 4.27 2.53
C GLY A 69 10.79 3.26 3.40
N LYS A 70 11.01 3.63 4.66
CA LYS A 70 11.67 2.73 5.60
C LYS A 70 10.81 1.52 5.92
N LEU A 71 9.50 1.71 6.07
CA LEU A 71 8.60 0.60 6.30
C LEU A 71 8.59 -0.37 5.11
N ALA A 72 8.61 0.17 3.89
CA ALA A 72 8.64 -0.66 2.70
C ALA A 72 9.94 -1.47 2.63
N ALA A 73 11.06 -0.85 2.96
CA ALA A 73 12.33 -1.57 2.99
C ALA A 73 12.29 -2.71 4.00
N ASP A 74 11.68 -2.49 5.16
CA ASP A 74 11.53 -3.53 6.16
C ASP A 74 10.66 -4.67 5.64
N GLU A 75 9.58 -4.37 4.93
CA GLU A 75 8.72 -5.41 4.37
C GLU A 75 9.48 -6.27 3.38
N LEU A 76 10.34 -5.66 2.57
CA LEU A 76 11.12 -6.39 1.57
C LEU A 76 12.08 -7.41 2.20
N ARG A 77 12.45 -7.24 3.46
CA ARG A 77 13.32 -8.19 4.13
C ARG A 77 12.67 -9.54 4.37
N PHE A 78 11.36 -9.62 4.23
CA PHE A 78 10.61 -10.86 4.44
C PHE A 78 10.21 -11.57 3.15
N PHE A 79 10.69 -11.10 2.01
CA PHE A 79 10.40 -11.73 0.72
C PHE A 79 11.50 -12.65 0.23
#